data_56140db7969fe32c333b8c76d890a793
#
_entry.id   56140db7969fe32c333b8c76d890a793
#
_cell.length_a   1.000
_cell.length_b   1.000
_cell.length_c   1.000
_cell.angle_alpha   90.00
_cell.angle_beta   90.00
_cell.angle_gamma   90.00
#
_symmetry.space_group_name_H-M   'P 1'
#
loop_
_entity.id
_entity.type
_entity.pdbx_description
1 polymer ?
#
loop_
_entity_poly.entity_id
_entity_poly.type
_entity_poly.pdbx_seq_one_letter_code
_entity_poly.pdbx_strand_id
1 'polypeptide(L)'
;MKALFFILASVLFLKTESVSEIYSLAAPACDIYDLNFKKCSSGDGEACYLAALILNNRSCTRKNDDLALEFFEKSCSLGYAKGCIFMGRAYSLTSLDEKHAKIKTYYERACELDAKFCDDYGLLYFYGEGAKKDELTAKKYFKKSCDVGNPAGCGHFATSLNKEDKDINEVTKFYEIGCSGEHYPSCYAYGLLLWAKVDKNEGKNFCKKACDRGNVKEACKWVLDMSKEEKEQILYLRRYLKLGCEDGDTQMCKDLEKIKRW
;
A
#
# COMPACT_ATOMS: atom_id res chain seq x y z
N MET A 1 21.88 -2.82 9.58
CA MET A 1 21.05 -3.14 10.77
C MET A 1 20.01 -2.07 11.15
N LYS A 2 20.15 -0.80 10.77
CA LYS A 2 19.12 0.25 11.06
C LYS A 2 18.03 0.39 10.00
N ALA A 3 18.18 -0.15 8.80
CA ALA A 3 17.21 -0.03 7.70
C ALA A 3 15.98 -0.97 7.84
N LEU A 4 16.12 -2.09 8.57
CA LEU A 4 14.99 -3.01 8.79
C LEU A 4 13.89 -2.46 9.72
N PHE A 5 14.19 -1.43 10.49
CA PHE A 5 13.22 -0.83 11.43
C PHE A 5 12.09 -0.06 10.75
N PHE A 6 12.30 0.42 9.50
CA PHE A 6 11.29 1.15 8.72
C PHE A 6 10.35 0.24 7.91
N ILE A 7 10.72 -1.02 7.68
CA ILE A 7 9.84 -1.99 7.00
C ILE A 7 8.56 -2.24 7.82
N LEU A 8 8.64 -2.10 9.14
CA LEU A 8 7.54 -2.44 10.07
C LEU A 8 6.38 -1.44 10.06
N ALA A 9 6.61 -0.18 9.71
CA ALA A 9 5.55 0.84 9.75
C ALA A 9 4.69 0.85 8.48
N SER A 10 5.25 0.52 7.31
CA SER A 10 4.53 0.54 6.04
C SER A 10 3.82 -0.78 5.70
N VAL A 11 4.24 -1.91 6.28
CA VAL A 11 3.58 -3.22 6.09
C VAL A 11 2.28 -3.33 6.92
N LEU A 12 2.11 -2.52 7.96
CA LEU A 12 0.89 -2.50 8.80
C LEU A 12 -0.36 -1.97 8.07
N PHE A 13 -0.24 -1.42 6.86
CA PHE A 13 -1.37 -0.90 6.07
C PHE A 13 -1.95 -1.86 5.03
N LEU A 14 -1.43 -3.09 4.93
CA LEU A 14 -2.23 -4.13 4.30
C LEU A 14 -3.35 -4.48 5.28
N LYS A 15 -4.57 -3.98 5.03
CA LYS A 15 -5.78 -4.55 5.64
C LYS A 15 -5.79 -6.05 5.33
N THR A 16 -5.20 -6.80 6.23
CA THR A 16 -5.32 -8.24 6.27
C THR A 16 -6.52 -8.53 7.16
N GLU A 17 -7.71 -8.60 6.58
CA GLU A 17 -8.87 -9.16 7.28
C GLU A 17 -8.51 -10.51 7.93
N SER A 18 -7.56 -11.23 7.35
CA SER A 18 -7.07 -12.50 7.88
C SER A 18 -6.13 -12.40 9.09
N VAL A 19 -5.37 -11.32 9.25
CA VAL A 19 -4.42 -11.20 10.38
C VAL A 19 -5.11 -10.77 11.65
N SER A 20 -6.11 -9.88 11.59
CA SER A 20 -6.93 -9.53 12.75
C SER A 20 -7.77 -10.72 13.24
N GLU A 21 -8.24 -11.59 12.36
CA GLU A 21 -8.95 -12.82 12.74
C GLU A 21 -8.02 -13.86 13.39
N ILE A 22 -6.77 -13.96 12.93
CA ILE A 22 -5.76 -14.86 13.57
C ILE A 22 -5.42 -14.38 14.99
N TYR A 23 -5.37 -13.06 15.23
CA TYR A 23 -5.13 -12.51 16.58
C TYR A 23 -6.35 -12.59 17.50
N SER A 24 -7.56 -12.78 16.98
CA SER A 24 -8.78 -12.93 17.79
C SER A 24 -8.97 -14.36 18.33
N LEU A 25 -8.28 -15.36 17.78
CA LEU A 25 -8.24 -16.71 18.31
C LEU A 25 -7.26 -16.74 19.49
N ALA A 26 -7.73 -17.16 20.66
CA ALA A 26 -7.02 -17.18 21.95
C ALA A 26 -5.82 -18.15 22.01
N ALA A 27 -5.22 -18.54 20.88
CA ALA A 27 -4.01 -19.33 20.81
C ALA A 27 -2.77 -18.44 20.97
N PRO A 28 -1.75 -18.81 21.76
CA PRO A 28 -0.50 -18.08 21.81
C PRO A 28 0.13 -17.95 20.41
N ALA A 29 0.66 -16.77 20.07
CA ALA A 29 1.26 -16.54 18.74
C ALA A 29 2.37 -17.55 18.38
N CYS A 30 3.01 -18.14 19.39
CA CYS A 30 4.03 -19.16 19.19
C CYS A 30 3.44 -20.52 18.76
N ASP A 31 2.25 -20.89 19.21
CA ASP A 31 1.59 -22.14 18.78
C ASP A 31 1.15 -22.03 17.32
N ILE A 32 0.66 -20.84 16.93
CA ILE A 32 0.31 -20.53 15.53
C ILE A 32 1.57 -20.59 14.66
N TYR A 33 2.71 -20.08 15.14
CA TYR A 33 3.98 -20.20 14.45
C TYR A 33 4.40 -21.65 14.24
N ASP A 34 4.38 -22.48 15.30
CA ASP A 34 4.80 -23.89 15.22
C ASP A 34 3.92 -24.69 14.27
N LEU A 35 2.60 -24.42 14.23
CA LEU A 35 1.68 -25.00 13.25
C LEU A 35 2.04 -24.63 11.81
N ASN A 36 2.23 -23.33 11.56
CA ASN A 36 2.58 -22.84 10.21
C ASN A 36 3.98 -23.27 9.79
N PHE A 37 4.93 -23.38 10.72
CA PHE A 37 6.26 -23.93 10.47
C PHE A 37 6.19 -25.38 9.95
N LYS A 38 5.38 -26.25 10.59
CA LYS A 38 5.18 -27.62 10.12
C LYS A 38 4.56 -27.68 8.72
N LYS A 39 3.52 -26.90 8.48
CA LYS A 39 2.87 -26.83 7.15
C LYS A 39 3.82 -26.27 6.08
N CYS A 40 4.59 -25.24 6.40
CA CYS A 40 5.62 -24.70 5.53
C CYS A 40 6.68 -25.75 5.18
N SER A 41 7.07 -26.57 6.16
CA SER A 41 8.04 -27.66 5.95
C SER A 41 7.48 -28.74 5.01
N SER A 42 6.17 -28.93 4.98
CA SER A 42 5.49 -29.83 4.03
C SER A 42 5.14 -29.22 2.67
N GLY A 43 5.58 -27.98 2.40
CA GLY A 43 5.42 -27.34 1.09
C GLY A 43 4.21 -26.40 0.96
N ASP A 44 3.58 -25.99 2.06
CA ASP A 44 2.50 -24.99 2.04
C ASP A 44 3.08 -23.58 1.99
N GLY A 45 2.95 -22.91 0.82
CA GLY A 45 3.47 -21.55 0.58
C GLY A 45 2.78 -20.49 1.43
N GLU A 46 1.48 -20.61 1.69
CA GLU A 46 0.75 -19.69 2.57
C GLU A 46 1.21 -19.83 4.02
N ALA A 47 1.39 -21.06 4.49
CA ALA A 47 1.90 -21.31 5.83
C ALA A 47 3.32 -20.76 6.02
N CYS A 48 4.19 -20.82 4.99
CA CYS A 48 5.49 -20.16 5.02
C CYS A 48 5.34 -18.65 5.20
N TYR A 49 4.43 -18.01 4.45
CA TYR A 49 4.16 -16.58 4.57
C TYR A 49 3.66 -16.19 5.98
N LEU A 50 2.72 -16.97 6.53
CA LEU A 50 2.17 -16.72 7.88
C LEU A 50 3.24 -16.90 8.97
N ALA A 51 4.08 -17.92 8.89
CA ALA A 51 5.20 -18.12 9.80
C ALA A 51 6.19 -16.95 9.74
N ALA A 52 6.50 -16.46 8.52
CA ALA A 52 7.36 -15.30 8.30
C ALA A 52 6.79 -14.02 8.94
N LEU A 53 5.48 -13.77 8.79
CA LEU A 53 4.81 -12.62 9.42
C LEU A 53 4.93 -12.65 10.95
N ILE A 54 4.75 -13.81 11.58
CA ILE A 54 4.83 -13.96 13.04
C ILE A 54 6.26 -13.64 13.52
N LEU A 55 7.28 -14.13 12.81
CA LEU A 55 8.69 -13.83 13.10
C LEU A 55 9.01 -12.35 12.96
N ASN A 56 8.46 -11.71 11.92
CA ASN A 56 8.70 -10.31 11.62
C ASN A 56 7.99 -9.35 12.61
N ASN A 57 6.77 -9.69 13.07
CA ASN A 57 5.93 -8.82 13.90
C ASN A 57 6.20 -8.89 15.41
N ARG A 58 7.24 -9.59 15.85
CA ARG A 58 7.57 -9.78 17.29
C ARG A 58 6.42 -10.38 18.11
N SER A 59 5.46 -11.00 17.48
CA SER A 59 4.30 -11.58 18.15
C SER A 59 4.64 -12.85 18.94
N CYS A 60 5.80 -13.44 18.66
CA CYS A 60 6.42 -14.53 19.41
C CYS A 60 7.84 -14.11 19.81
N THR A 61 8.34 -14.56 20.95
CA THR A 61 9.67 -14.24 21.51
C THR A 61 10.86 -14.64 20.61
N ARG A 62 10.58 -15.33 19.50
CA ARG A 62 11.56 -15.84 18.52
C ARG A 62 11.81 -14.89 17.37
N LYS A 63 11.86 -13.56 17.60
CA LYS A 63 12.16 -12.63 16.51
C LYS A 63 13.46 -13.03 15.81
N ASN A 64 13.37 -13.30 14.51
CA ASN A 64 14.52 -13.53 13.64
C ASN A 64 14.22 -13.00 12.26
N ASP A 65 14.72 -11.79 11.94
CA ASP A 65 14.45 -11.11 10.70
C ASP A 65 15.05 -11.86 9.49
N ASP A 66 16.21 -12.48 9.65
CA ASP A 66 16.85 -13.27 8.59
C ASP A 66 16.02 -14.52 8.28
N LEU A 67 15.58 -15.23 9.30
CA LEU A 67 14.72 -16.40 9.15
C LEU A 67 13.36 -16.01 8.55
N ALA A 68 12.80 -14.84 8.91
CA ALA A 68 11.57 -14.35 8.31
C ALA A 68 11.74 -14.13 6.80
N LEU A 69 12.85 -13.54 6.35
CA LEU A 69 13.14 -13.37 4.93
C LEU A 69 13.27 -14.71 4.20
N GLU A 70 13.95 -15.70 4.78
CA GLU A 70 14.05 -17.05 4.22
C GLU A 70 12.67 -17.69 4.02
N PHE A 71 11.75 -17.51 4.99
CA PHE A 71 10.38 -18.02 4.89
C PHE A 71 9.55 -17.27 3.85
N PHE A 72 9.71 -15.95 3.69
CA PHE A 72 9.04 -15.21 2.61
C PHE A 72 9.56 -15.65 1.23
N GLU A 73 10.88 -15.87 1.09
CA GLU A 73 11.46 -16.37 -0.15
C GLU A 73 10.95 -17.79 -0.47
N LYS A 74 10.91 -18.68 0.52
CA LYS A 74 10.34 -20.02 0.38
C LYS A 74 8.87 -19.96 0.00
N SER A 75 8.08 -19.06 0.61
CA SER A 75 6.68 -18.83 0.25
C SER A 75 6.52 -18.46 -1.22
N CYS A 76 7.35 -17.52 -1.71
CA CYS A 76 7.38 -17.12 -3.12
C CYS A 76 7.74 -18.30 -4.05
N SER A 77 8.76 -19.06 -3.71
CA SER A 77 9.21 -20.23 -4.50
C SER A 77 8.14 -21.32 -4.58
N LEU A 78 7.35 -21.48 -3.53
CA LEU A 78 6.20 -22.40 -3.47
C LEU A 78 4.94 -21.87 -4.16
N GLY A 79 5.02 -20.70 -4.84
CA GLY A 79 3.92 -20.17 -5.64
C GLY A 79 2.91 -19.32 -4.87
N TYR A 80 3.20 -18.86 -3.65
CA TYR A 80 2.33 -17.96 -2.93
C TYR A 80 2.71 -16.49 -3.23
N ALA A 81 1.87 -15.81 -4.01
CA ALA A 81 2.17 -14.49 -4.58
C ALA A 81 2.52 -13.43 -3.52
N LYS A 82 1.87 -13.45 -2.33
CA LYS A 82 2.16 -12.49 -1.25
C LYS A 82 3.60 -12.61 -0.73
N GLY A 83 4.18 -13.82 -0.73
CA GLY A 83 5.61 -14.01 -0.42
C GLY A 83 6.51 -13.26 -1.39
N CYS A 84 6.20 -13.34 -2.70
CA CYS A 84 6.93 -12.61 -3.73
C CYS A 84 6.81 -11.09 -3.56
N ILE A 85 5.60 -10.58 -3.31
CA ILE A 85 5.37 -9.14 -3.03
C ILE A 85 6.21 -8.67 -1.83
N PHE A 86 6.21 -9.45 -0.76
CA PHE A 86 7.00 -9.09 0.42
C PHE A 86 8.49 -9.01 0.10
N MET A 87 9.03 -9.99 -0.64
CA MET A 87 10.43 -9.97 -1.06
C MET A 87 10.75 -8.78 -1.97
N GLY A 88 9.89 -8.47 -2.95
CA GLY A 88 10.06 -7.30 -3.81
C GLY A 88 10.14 -5.99 -2.99
N ARG A 89 9.25 -5.82 -2.01
CA ARG A 89 9.25 -4.66 -1.10
C ARG A 89 10.46 -4.65 -0.17
N ALA A 90 10.89 -5.80 0.35
CA ALA A 90 12.09 -5.89 1.17
C ALA A 90 13.34 -5.43 0.39
N TYR A 91 13.49 -5.86 -0.86
CA TYR A 91 14.60 -5.42 -1.72
C TYR A 91 14.51 -3.92 -2.08
N SER A 92 13.33 -3.32 -2.21
CA SER A 92 13.20 -1.89 -2.51
C SER A 92 13.81 -1.00 -1.41
N LEU A 93 13.90 -1.51 -0.20
CA LEU A 93 14.44 -0.81 0.98
C LEU A 93 15.94 -1.08 1.21
N THR A 94 16.56 -1.93 0.41
CA THR A 94 18.01 -2.20 0.50
C THR A 94 18.80 -1.19 -0.34
N SER A 95 20.10 -1.04 -0.02
CA SER A 95 21.05 -0.24 -0.80
C SER A 95 21.90 -1.10 -1.75
N LEU A 96 21.52 -2.36 -2.00
CA LEU A 96 22.30 -3.28 -2.82
C LEU A 96 22.25 -2.88 -4.31
N ASP A 97 23.34 -3.01 -5.02
CA ASP A 97 23.45 -2.68 -6.46
C ASP A 97 22.53 -3.55 -7.32
N GLU A 98 22.30 -4.80 -6.91
CA GLU A 98 21.43 -5.75 -7.62
C GLU A 98 19.93 -5.61 -7.27
N LYS A 99 19.55 -4.64 -6.40
CA LYS A 99 18.17 -4.52 -5.92
C LYS A 99 17.14 -4.41 -7.05
N HIS A 100 17.45 -3.66 -8.10
CA HIS A 100 16.53 -3.42 -9.20
C HIS A 100 16.14 -4.69 -9.95
N ALA A 101 17.11 -5.57 -10.23
CA ALA A 101 16.84 -6.85 -10.87
C ALA A 101 16.01 -7.78 -9.97
N LYS A 102 16.34 -7.83 -8.67
CA LYS A 102 15.59 -8.61 -7.67
C LYS A 102 14.17 -8.12 -7.50
N ILE A 103 13.95 -6.80 -7.36
CA ILE A 103 12.62 -6.19 -7.25
C ILE A 103 11.76 -6.59 -8.45
N LYS A 104 12.30 -6.41 -9.67
CA LYS A 104 11.60 -6.77 -10.91
C LYS A 104 11.19 -8.24 -10.92
N THR A 105 12.14 -9.14 -10.63
CA THR A 105 11.89 -10.60 -10.65
C THR A 105 10.78 -11.00 -9.68
N TYR A 106 10.78 -10.47 -8.46
CA TYR A 106 9.77 -10.82 -7.47
C TYR A 106 8.38 -10.25 -7.80
N TYR A 107 8.29 -9.01 -8.28
CA TYR A 107 6.98 -8.44 -8.68
C TYR A 107 6.45 -9.08 -9.96
N GLU A 108 7.32 -9.40 -10.92
CA GLU A 108 6.94 -10.17 -12.11
C GLU A 108 6.34 -11.52 -11.71
N ARG A 109 7.04 -12.26 -10.85
CA ARG A 109 6.56 -13.54 -10.33
C ARG A 109 5.24 -13.41 -9.58
N ALA A 110 5.07 -12.40 -8.76
CA ALA A 110 3.81 -12.14 -8.06
C ALA A 110 2.64 -11.89 -9.03
N CYS A 111 2.86 -11.08 -10.08
CA CYS A 111 1.87 -10.79 -11.12
C CYS A 111 1.53 -12.03 -11.98
N GLU A 112 2.49 -12.94 -12.18
CA GLU A 112 2.24 -14.22 -12.86
C GLU A 112 1.36 -15.15 -12.03
N LEU A 113 1.62 -15.23 -10.72
CA LEU A 113 0.92 -16.08 -9.78
C LEU A 113 -0.51 -15.57 -9.47
N ASP A 114 -0.67 -14.26 -9.31
CA ASP A 114 -1.96 -13.64 -9.07
C ASP A 114 -2.00 -12.24 -9.73
N ALA A 115 -2.87 -12.10 -10.70
CA ALA A 115 -3.03 -10.86 -11.47
C ALA A 115 -3.40 -9.63 -10.61
N LYS A 116 -3.91 -9.82 -9.38
CA LYS A 116 -4.11 -8.72 -8.42
C LYS A 116 -2.84 -7.95 -8.12
N PHE A 117 -1.68 -8.60 -8.16
CA PHE A 117 -0.38 -7.97 -7.89
C PHE A 117 0.31 -7.40 -9.12
N CYS A 118 -0.36 -7.40 -10.28
CA CYS A 118 0.18 -6.79 -11.48
C CYS A 118 0.29 -5.26 -11.38
N ASP A 119 -0.48 -4.62 -10.51
CA ASP A 119 -0.32 -3.18 -10.27
C ASP A 119 1.03 -2.84 -9.60
N ASP A 120 1.48 -3.60 -8.61
CA ASP A 120 2.83 -3.44 -8.03
C ASP A 120 3.92 -3.57 -9.13
N TYR A 121 3.79 -4.55 -10.03
CA TYR A 121 4.71 -4.70 -11.17
C TYR A 121 4.61 -3.54 -12.16
N GLY A 122 3.39 -3.03 -12.41
CA GLY A 122 3.16 -1.84 -13.24
C GLY A 122 3.80 -0.58 -12.68
N LEU A 123 3.81 -0.40 -11.35
CA LEU A 123 4.43 0.75 -10.67
C LEU A 123 5.94 0.83 -10.94
N LEU A 124 6.65 -0.30 -11.09
CA LEU A 124 8.07 -0.29 -11.46
C LEU A 124 8.31 0.41 -12.80
N TYR A 125 7.46 0.15 -13.78
CA TYR A 125 7.55 0.81 -15.09
C TYR A 125 7.06 2.25 -15.05
N PHE A 126 6.07 2.54 -14.21
CA PHE A 126 5.50 3.90 -14.09
C PHE A 126 6.51 4.88 -13.50
N TYR A 127 7.23 4.46 -12.44
CA TYR A 127 8.24 5.30 -11.78
C TYR A 127 9.65 5.11 -12.36
N GLY A 128 9.93 3.99 -13.01
CA GLY A 128 11.27 3.63 -13.47
C GLY A 128 12.14 3.04 -12.35
N GLU A 129 11.51 2.44 -11.33
CA GLU A 129 12.20 1.83 -10.19
C GLU A 129 12.40 0.33 -10.42
N GLY A 130 13.59 -0.08 -10.80
CA GLY A 130 13.89 -1.48 -11.13
C GLY A 130 13.63 -1.89 -12.58
N ALA A 131 13.05 -1.01 -13.38
CA ALA A 131 12.89 -1.12 -14.83
C ALA A 131 13.02 0.25 -15.48
N LYS A 132 13.36 0.31 -16.76
CA LYS A 132 13.27 1.59 -17.51
C LYS A 132 11.83 2.07 -17.49
N LYS A 133 11.64 3.37 -17.19
CA LYS A 133 10.31 3.98 -17.19
C LYS A 133 9.61 3.75 -18.53
N ASP A 134 8.40 3.19 -18.48
CA ASP A 134 7.55 2.88 -19.64
C ASP A 134 6.07 2.94 -19.21
N GLU A 135 5.44 4.07 -19.50
CA GLU A 135 4.05 4.31 -19.08
C GLU A 135 3.04 3.42 -19.84
N LEU A 136 3.37 2.98 -21.07
CA LEU A 136 2.50 2.06 -21.83
C LEU A 136 2.51 0.67 -21.21
N THR A 137 3.69 0.18 -20.86
CA THR A 137 3.83 -1.10 -20.15
C THR A 137 3.18 -1.03 -18.77
N ALA A 138 3.36 0.05 -18.01
CA ALA A 138 2.70 0.25 -16.73
C ALA A 138 1.17 0.18 -16.87
N LYS A 139 0.58 0.92 -17.82
CA LYS A 139 -0.85 0.93 -18.11
C LYS A 139 -1.40 -0.47 -18.40
N LYS A 140 -0.67 -1.28 -19.17
CA LYS A 140 -1.05 -2.67 -19.46
C LYS A 140 -1.19 -3.51 -18.18
N TYR A 141 -0.23 -3.40 -17.25
CA TYR A 141 -0.27 -4.15 -16.00
C TYR A 141 -1.32 -3.60 -15.03
N PHE A 142 -1.52 -2.28 -14.97
CA PHE A 142 -2.62 -1.69 -14.20
C PHE A 142 -3.97 -2.19 -14.69
N LYS A 143 -4.18 -2.22 -16.03
CA LYS A 143 -5.40 -2.77 -16.59
C LYS A 143 -5.59 -4.24 -16.24
N LYS A 144 -4.55 -5.07 -16.36
CA LYS A 144 -4.59 -6.49 -16.00
C LYS A 144 -5.01 -6.69 -14.54
N SER A 145 -4.49 -5.87 -13.63
CA SER A 145 -4.86 -5.90 -12.20
C SER A 145 -6.30 -5.42 -11.96
N CYS A 146 -6.72 -4.36 -12.68
CA CYS A 146 -8.10 -3.87 -12.61
C CYS A 146 -9.12 -4.88 -13.13
N ASP A 147 -8.83 -5.60 -14.23
CA ASP A 147 -9.73 -6.57 -14.85
C ASP A 147 -10.06 -7.74 -13.90
N VAL A 148 -9.22 -8.04 -12.91
CA VAL A 148 -9.49 -9.02 -11.86
C VAL A 148 -10.05 -8.40 -10.57
N GLY A 149 -10.46 -7.13 -10.64
CA GLY A 149 -11.16 -6.43 -9.56
C GLY A 149 -10.24 -5.86 -8.47
N ASN A 150 -8.93 -5.67 -8.73
CA ASN A 150 -8.07 -4.97 -7.77
C ASN A 150 -8.35 -3.46 -7.80
N PRO A 151 -8.82 -2.84 -6.69
CA PRO A 151 -9.12 -1.42 -6.63
C PRO A 151 -7.91 -0.51 -6.91
N ALA A 152 -6.72 -0.89 -6.44
CA ALA A 152 -5.49 -0.15 -6.69
C ALA A 152 -5.14 -0.14 -8.19
N GLY A 153 -5.20 -1.32 -8.82
CA GLY A 153 -4.99 -1.45 -10.27
C GLY A 153 -5.95 -0.59 -11.08
N CYS A 154 -7.24 -0.52 -10.70
CA CYS A 154 -8.22 0.34 -11.37
C CYS A 154 -7.88 1.83 -11.19
N GLY A 155 -7.46 2.26 -10.01
CA GLY A 155 -7.04 3.63 -9.76
C GLY A 155 -5.79 4.04 -10.54
N HIS A 156 -4.79 3.17 -10.61
CA HIS A 156 -3.58 3.42 -11.40
C HIS A 156 -3.88 3.40 -12.91
N PHE A 157 -4.78 2.53 -13.36
CA PHE A 157 -5.24 2.53 -14.75
C PHE A 157 -5.97 3.83 -15.11
N ALA A 158 -6.88 4.31 -14.23
CA ALA A 158 -7.54 5.62 -14.40
C ALA A 158 -6.53 6.76 -14.48
N THR A 159 -5.48 6.73 -13.65
CA THR A 159 -4.39 7.73 -13.69
C THR A 159 -3.68 7.74 -15.04
N SER A 160 -3.45 6.57 -15.62
CA SER A 160 -2.84 6.45 -16.96
C SER A 160 -3.76 6.99 -18.05
N LEU A 161 -5.08 6.71 -17.98
CA LEU A 161 -6.07 7.25 -18.92
C LEU A 161 -6.18 8.76 -18.83
N ASN A 162 -6.18 9.33 -17.61
CA ASN A 162 -6.27 10.78 -17.39
C ASN A 162 -5.05 11.53 -17.97
N LYS A 163 -3.87 10.95 -17.92
CA LYS A 163 -2.67 11.51 -18.56
C LYS A 163 -2.75 11.53 -20.09
N GLU A 164 -3.50 10.62 -20.67
CA GLU A 164 -3.72 10.54 -22.13
C GLU A 164 -4.89 11.40 -22.61
N ASP A 165 -5.48 12.23 -21.75
CA ASP A 165 -6.64 13.07 -22.06
C ASP A 165 -7.85 12.28 -22.62
N LYS A 166 -8.03 11.05 -22.09
CA LYS A 166 -9.17 10.20 -22.45
C LYS A 166 -10.50 10.79 -21.96
N ASP A 167 -11.61 10.25 -22.48
CA ASP A 167 -12.95 10.67 -22.07
C ASP A 167 -13.07 10.65 -20.53
N ILE A 168 -13.51 11.77 -19.99
CA ILE A 168 -13.66 11.96 -18.55
C ILE A 168 -14.58 10.90 -17.92
N ASN A 169 -15.61 10.46 -18.64
CA ASN A 169 -16.52 9.42 -18.16
C ASN A 169 -15.82 8.06 -18.02
N GLU A 170 -14.91 7.74 -18.94
CA GLU A 170 -14.11 6.53 -18.83
C GLU A 170 -13.14 6.62 -17.63
N VAL A 171 -12.46 7.75 -17.47
CA VAL A 171 -11.51 7.98 -16.37
C VAL A 171 -12.20 7.92 -15.01
N THR A 172 -13.33 8.63 -14.87
CA THR A 172 -14.08 8.69 -13.60
C THR A 172 -14.60 7.32 -13.18
N LYS A 173 -15.08 6.50 -14.12
CA LYS A 173 -15.52 5.13 -13.87
C LYS A 173 -14.47 4.28 -13.16
N PHE A 174 -13.22 4.32 -13.63
CA PHE A 174 -12.16 3.51 -13.03
C PHE A 174 -11.65 4.09 -11.71
N TYR A 175 -11.64 5.43 -11.54
CA TYR A 175 -11.38 6.01 -10.22
C TYR A 175 -12.46 5.66 -9.21
N GLU A 176 -13.73 5.65 -9.62
CA GLU A 176 -14.86 5.28 -8.77
C GLU A 176 -14.71 3.82 -8.28
N ILE A 177 -14.37 2.89 -9.18
CA ILE A 177 -14.11 1.49 -8.82
C ILE A 177 -12.98 1.43 -7.77
N GLY A 178 -11.86 2.10 -8.00
CA GLY A 178 -10.75 2.16 -7.05
C GLY A 178 -11.17 2.72 -5.69
N CYS A 179 -11.89 3.84 -5.70
CA CYS A 179 -12.35 4.51 -4.48
C CYS A 179 -13.41 3.70 -3.72
N SER A 180 -14.32 3.02 -4.40
CA SER A 180 -15.34 2.16 -3.81
C SER A 180 -14.73 0.92 -3.17
N GLY A 181 -13.65 0.39 -3.76
CA GLY A 181 -12.85 -0.70 -3.19
C GLY A 181 -11.85 -0.26 -2.12
N GLU A 182 -12.05 0.92 -1.52
CA GLU A 182 -11.23 1.46 -0.43
C GLU A 182 -9.76 1.77 -0.81
N HIS A 183 -9.43 1.87 -2.09
CA HIS A 183 -8.16 2.46 -2.50
C HIS A 183 -8.25 3.98 -2.40
N TYR A 184 -7.95 4.53 -1.25
CA TYR A 184 -8.15 5.95 -0.94
C TYR A 184 -7.30 6.93 -1.76
N PRO A 185 -6.09 6.59 -2.27
CA PRO A 185 -5.42 7.42 -3.26
C PRO A 185 -6.26 7.64 -4.53
N SER A 186 -7.08 6.62 -4.95
CA SER A 186 -8.04 6.79 -6.05
C SER A 186 -9.17 7.74 -5.68
N CYS A 187 -9.65 7.73 -4.43
CA CYS A 187 -10.65 8.71 -3.97
C CYS A 187 -10.12 10.14 -4.07
N TYR A 188 -8.84 10.35 -3.70
CA TYR A 188 -8.21 11.66 -3.81
C TYR A 188 -8.07 12.11 -5.27
N ALA A 189 -7.54 11.25 -6.15
CA ALA A 189 -7.39 11.57 -7.57
C ALA A 189 -8.75 11.81 -8.24
N TYR A 190 -9.77 11.01 -7.90
CA TYR A 190 -11.15 11.21 -8.34
C TYR A 190 -11.70 12.55 -7.88
N GLY A 191 -11.51 12.87 -6.59
CA GLY A 191 -11.94 14.14 -6.02
C GLY A 191 -11.31 15.35 -6.74
N LEU A 192 -10.02 15.32 -7.04
CA LEU A 192 -9.34 16.37 -7.78
C LEU A 192 -9.88 16.52 -9.21
N LEU A 193 -10.16 15.41 -9.89
CA LEU A 193 -10.71 15.41 -11.24
C LEU A 193 -12.11 16.02 -11.27
N LEU A 194 -13.00 15.60 -10.36
CA LEU A 194 -14.35 16.14 -10.22
C LEU A 194 -14.31 17.63 -9.89
N TRP A 195 -13.49 18.02 -8.92
CA TRP A 195 -13.32 19.43 -8.55
C TRP A 195 -12.93 20.32 -9.74
N ALA A 196 -12.01 19.82 -10.56
CA ALA A 196 -11.48 20.60 -11.68
C ALA A 196 -12.44 20.67 -12.89
N LYS A 197 -13.18 19.59 -13.16
CA LYS A 197 -13.88 19.43 -14.46
C LYS A 197 -15.39 19.17 -14.36
N VAL A 198 -15.94 18.80 -13.19
CA VAL A 198 -17.35 18.35 -13.08
C VAL A 198 -18.10 19.10 -11.99
N ASP A 199 -17.87 18.77 -10.71
CA ASP A 199 -18.54 19.34 -9.56
C ASP A 199 -17.58 19.54 -8.38
N LYS A 200 -17.46 20.81 -7.94
CA LYS A 200 -16.54 21.18 -6.86
C LYS A 200 -16.95 20.59 -5.50
N ASN A 201 -18.24 20.51 -5.21
CA ASN A 201 -18.72 20.02 -3.93
C ASN A 201 -18.50 18.50 -3.83
N GLU A 202 -18.86 17.79 -4.89
CA GLU A 202 -18.63 16.35 -4.97
C GLU A 202 -17.14 16.02 -4.91
N GLY A 203 -16.30 16.74 -5.68
CA GLY A 203 -14.86 16.60 -5.64
C GLY A 203 -14.27 16.80 -4.24
N LYS A 204 -14.74 17.85 -3.50
CA LYS A 204 -14.33 18.08 -2.11
C LYS A 204 -14.72 16.90 -1.19
N ASN A 205 -15.89 16.31 -1.40
CA ASN A 205 -16.34 15.17 -0.58
C ASN A 205 -15.45 13.92 -0.78
N PHE A 206 -15.02 13.64 -1.99
CA PHE A 206 -14.08 12.52 -2.24
C PHE A 206 -12.68 12.79 -1.67
N CYS A 207 -12.18 14.03 -1.74
CA CYS A 207 -10.93 14.40 -1.07
C CYS A 207 -11.05 14.26 0.46
N LYS A 208 -12.17 14.67 1.06
CA LYS A 208 -12.46 14.44 2.49
C LYS A 208 -12.47 12.94 2.82
N LYS A 209 -13.16 12.11 2.02
CA LYS A 209 -13.19 10.66 2.20
C LYS A 209 -11.78 10.07 2.21
N ALA A 210 -10.90 10.52 1.30
CA ALA A 210 -9.52 10.06 1.23
C ALA A 210 -8.71 10.46 2.48
N CYS A 211 -8.89 11.67 3.00
CA CYS A 211 -8.27 12.11 4.24
C CYS A 211 -8.85 11.37 5.46
N ASP A 212 -10.18 11.32 5.59
CA ASP A 212 -10.86 10.89 6.81
C ASP A 212 -10.78 9.39 7.05
N ARG A 213 -10.86 8.59 5.97
CA ARG A 213 -10.86 7.13 6.03
C ARG A 213 -9.55 6.51 5.59
N GLY A 214 -8.88 7.13 4.62
CA GLY A 214 -7.69 6.61 3.98
C GLY A 214 -6.38 7.12 4.57
N ASN A 215 -6.42 8.13 5.43
CA ASN A 215 -5.23 8.82 5.94
C ASN A 215 -4.29 9.29 4.81
N VAL A 216 -4.85 9.68 3.64
CA VAL A 216 -4.08 10.23 2.53
C VAL A 216 -3.65 11.64 2.91
N LYS A 217 -2.37 11.81 3.24
CA LYS A 217 -1.79 13.08 3.74
C LYS A 217 -2.00 14.24 2.76
N GLU A 218 -1.81 14.00 1.48
CA GLU A 218 -2.01 14.99 0.41
C GLU A 218 -3.48 15.44 0.33
N ALA A 219 -4.42 14.51 0.54
CA ALA A 219 -5.85 14.83 0.59
C ALA A 219 -6.18 15.69 1.81
N CYS A 220 -5.60 15.37 2.99
CA CYS A 220 -5.79 16.16 4.20
C CYS A 220 -5.26 17.59 4.02
N LYS A 221 -4.06 17.74 3.43
CA LYS A 221 -3.50 19.05 3.09
C LYS A 221 -4.40 19.81 2.12
N TRP A 222 -4.86 19.16 1.05
CA TRP A 222 -5.71 19.79 0.05
C TRP A 222 -7.04 20.27 0.66
N VAL A 223 -7.68 19.45 1.50
CA VAL A 223 -8.94 19.84 2.19
C VAL A 223 -8.70 21.01 3.14
N LEU A 224 -7.57 21.01 3.87
CA LEU A 224 -7.15 22.12 4.72
C LEU A 224 -7.07 23.43 3.91
N ASP A 225 -6.36 23.41 2.78
CA ASP A 225 -6.14 24.58 1.92
C ASP A 225 -7.45 25.11 1.29
N MET A 226 -8.43 24.21 1.05
CA MET A 226 -9.75 24.54 0.47
C MET A 226 -10.82 24.87 1.52
N SER A 227 -10.55 24.66 2.81
CA SER A 227 -11.52 24.93 3.88
C SER A 227 -11.59 26.42 4.20
N LYS A 228 -12.81 26.94 4.34
CA LYS A 228 -13.07 28.34 4.68
C LYS A 228 -13.42 28.53 6.16
N GLU A 229 -13.93 27.48 6.80
CA GLU A 229 -14.34 27.51 8.19
C GLU A 229 -13.17 27.17 9.12
N GLU A 230 -12.92 28.00 10.12
CA GLU A 230 -11.81 27.83 11.08
C GLU A 230 -11.81 26.46 11.77
N LYS A 231 -12.99 25.97 12.17
CA LYS A 231 -13.13 24.65 12.80
C LYS A 231 -12.69 23.51 11.85
N GLU A 232 -13.06 23.61 10.58
CA GLU A 232 -12.66 22.64 9.55
C GLU A 232 -11.14 22.73 9.29
N GLN A 233 -10.60 23.94 9.21
CA GLN A 233 -9.16 24.15 9.04
C GLN A 233 -8.35 23.53 10.19
N ILE A 234 -8.76 23.77 11.44
CA ILE A 234 -8.08 23.19 12.62
C ILE A 234 -8.14 21.65 12.59
N LEU A 235 -9.29 21.07 12.22
CA LEU A 235 -9.46 19.61 12.14
C LEU A 235 -8.48 18.99 11.13
N TYR A 236 -8.45 19.52 9.90
CA TYR A 236 -7.60 18.96 8.86
C TYR A 236 -6.11 19.30 9.02
N LEU A 237 -5.79 20.45 9.64
CA LEU A 237 -4.42 20.77 10.05
C LEU A 237 -3.90 19.73 11.06
N ARG A 238 -4.68 19.39 12.08
CA ARG A 238 -4.30 18.35 13.05
C ARG A 238 -4.07 17.00 12.39
N ARG A 239 -4.96 16.58 11.48
CA ARG A 239 -4.80 15.31 10.74
C ARG A 239 -3.55 15.32 9.87
N TYR A 240 -3.33 16.37 9.10
CA TYR A 240 -2.16 16.53 8.24
C TYR A 240 -0.86 16.46 9.04
N LEU A 241 -0.77 17.22 10.13
CA LEU A 241 0.40 17.23 11.00
C LEU A 241 0.63 15.86 11.68
N LYS A 242 -0.47 15.19 12.10
CA LYS A 242 -0.37 13.85 12.69
C LYS A 242 0.21 12.85 11.71
N LEU A 243 -0.29 12.81 10.49
CA LEU A 243 0.21 11.90 9.44
C LEU A 243 1.68 12.19 9.10
N GLY A 244 2.06 13.45 8.95
CA GLY A 244 3.45 13.81 8.70
C GLY A 244 4.38 13.43 9.86
N CYS A 245 3.90 13.56 11.12
CA CYS A 245 4.65 13.11 12.29
C CYS A 245 4.82 11.59 12.32
N GLU A 246 3.78 10.82 11.98
CA GLU A 246 3.84 9.36 11.85
C GLU A 246 4.78 8.91 10.72
N ASP A 247 4.92 9.71 9.65
CA ASP A 247 5.90 9.52 8.57
C ASP A 247 7.35 9.89 8.98
N GLY A 248 7.56 10.41 10.19
CA GLY A 248 8.88 10.75 10.73
C GLY A 248 9.30 12.22 10.55
N ASP A 249 8.39 13.11 10.11
CA ASP A 249 8.66 14.54 10.04
C ASP A 249 8.66 15.16 11.45
N THR A 250 9.86 15.39 11.97
CA THR A 250 10.07 15.91 13.33
C THR A 250 9.53 17.35 13.50
N GLN A 251 9.46 18.14 12.44
CA GLN A 251 8.90 19.49 12.50
C GLN A 251 7.38 19.43 12.64
N MET A 252 6.71 18.56 11.88
CA MET A 252 5.27 18.34 12.00
C MET A 252 4.88 17.79 13.37
N CYS A 253 5.72 16.95 14.00
CA CYS A 253 5.51 16.51 15.39
C CYS A 253 5.51 17.69 16.37
N LYS A 254 6.48 18.59 16.26
CA LYS A 254 6.55 19.80 17.11
C LYS A 254 5.37 20.73 16.90
N ASP A 255 4.91 20.89 15.67
CA ASP A 255 3.79 21.76 15.34
C ASP A 255 2.45 21.15 15.82
N LEU A 256 2.32 19.82 15.74
CA LEU A 256 1.17 19.09 16.31
C LEU A 256 1.07 19.31 17.84
N GLU A 257 2.18 19.27 18.57
CA GLU A 257 2.20 19.53 20.02
C GLU A 257 1.78 20.96 20.37
N LYS A 258 2.12 21.95 19.54
CA LYS A 258 1.65 23.34 19.76
C LYS A 258 0.14 23.45 19.64
N ILE A 259 -0.47 22.77 18.67
CA ILE A 259 -1.93 22.84 18.41
C ILE A 259 -2.74 22.06 19.43
N LYS A 260 -2.18 21.04 20.08
CA LYS A 260 -2.86 20.30 21.18
C LYS A 260 -3.16 21.18 22.40
N ARG A 261 -2.50 22.33 22.51
CA ARG A 261 -2.65 23.27 23.64
C ARG A 261 -3.76 24.33 23.41
N TRP A 262 -4.39 24.31 22.23
CA TRP A 262 -5.54 25.13 21.84
C TRP A 262 -6.80 24.24 21.76
#